data_109e5b531db2a6638c644d5208b4f51e
#
_entry.id   109e5b531db2a6638c644d5208b4f51e
#
_cell.length_a   1.000
_cell.length_b   1.000
_cell.length_c   1.000
_cell.angle_alpha   90.00
_cell.angle_beta   90.00
_cell.angle_gamma   90.00
#
_symmetry.space_group_name_H-M   'P 1'
#
loop_
_entity.id
_entity.type
_entity.pdbx_description
1 polymer ?
#
loop_
_entity_poly.entity_id
_entity_poly.type
_entity_poly.pdbx_seq_one_letter_code
_entity_poly.pdbx_strand_id
1 'polypeptide(L)'
;MDAPAGALPAMRSPERWLAVLRIAVGLWFAKSIFTKLSVTLAWGFLPVLTASDRWLHVMPILVTKYAEGNPIGFFREFLLNTVVPNSHVYAQLTAFGEAAVGLGLVFGCCTTLAAAIGLVLVVNYGLAVQWQGSAQQGFHYMLITTLVVMLGARAGRAWGVDGWVRAHRPGWWLARVRLG
;
A
#
# COMPACT_ATOMS: atom_id res chain seq x y z
N MET A 1 -28.24 -33.06 -23.24
CA MET A 1 -28.31 -31.99 -22.18
C MET A 1 -26.95 -31.34 -22.20
N ASP A 2 -26.78 -30.37 -23.14
CA ASP A 2 -25.48 -29.77 -23.40
C ASP A 2 -25.19 -28.73 -22.34
N ALA A 3 -24.02 -28.84 -21.72
CA ALA A 3 -23.52 -27.85 -20.80
C ALA A 3 -23.39 -26.49 -21.55
N PRO A 4 -23.76 -25.34 -20.92
CA PRO A 4 -23.69 -24.05 -21.60
C PRO A 4 -22.24 -23.78 -22.02
N ALA A 5 -22.05 -23.68 -23.34
CA ALA A 5 -20.76 -23.29 -23.92
C ALA A 5 -20.39 -21.88 -23.42
N GLY A 6 -19.41 -21.78 -22.52
CA GLY A 6 -18.90 -20.49 -22.07
C GLY A 6 -18.46 -20.37 -20.63
N ALA A 7 -18.67 -21.37 -19.77
CA ALA A 7 -18.10 -21.36 -18.42
C ALA A 7 -16.59 -21.65 -18.50
N LEU A 8 -15.77 -20.59 -18.50
CA LEU A 8 -14.33 -20.74 -18.34
C LEU A 8 -14.05 -21.53 -17.06
N PRO A 9 -13.09 -22.47 -17.06
CA PRO A 9 -12.71 -23.20 -15.86
C PRO A 9 -12.45 -22.21 -14.72
N ALA A 10 -12.88 -22.54 -13.52
CA ALA A 10 -12.92 -21.63 -12.36
C ALA A 10 -11.60 -20.86 -12.06
N MET A 11 -10.47 -21.36 -12.53
CA MET A 11 -9.15 -20.69 -12.40
C MET A 11 -8.82 -19.68 -13.52
N ARG A 12 -9.65 -19.59 -14.56
CA ARG A 12 -9.39 -18.68 -15.70
C ARG A 12 -10.15 -17.34 -15.64
N SER A 13 -10.88 -17.06 -14.55
CA SER A 13 -11.55 -15.76 -14.44
C SER A 13 -10.54 -14.63 -14.20
N PRO A 14 -10.58 -13.53 -14.96
CA PRO A 14 -9.68 -12.40 -14.79
C PRO A 14 -9.68 -11.83 -13.36
N GLU A 15 -10.82 -11.91 -12.69
CA GLU A 15 -10.98 -11.44 -11.31
C GLU A 15 -10.11 -12.18 -10.29
N ARG A 16 -9.87 -13.49 -10.50
CA ARG A 16 -9.01 -14.29 -9.63
C ARG A 16 -7.53 -13.96 -9.83
N TRP A 17 -7.10 -13.74 -11.05
CA TRP A 17 -5.75 -13.29 -11.35
C TRP A 17 -5.49 -11.89 -10.80
N LEU A 18 -6.50 -11.03 -10.86
CA LEU A 18 -6.43 -9.73 -10.21
C LEU A 18 -6.32 -9.85 -8.67
N ALA A 19 -7.01 -10.83 -8.06
CA ALA A 19 -6.86 -11.11 -6.64
C ALA A 19 -5.45 -11.63 -6.30
N VAL A 20 -4.85 -12.49 -7.12
CA VAL A 20 -3.46 -12.94 -6.96
C VAL A 20 -2.50 -11.74 -7.00
N LEU A 21 -2.64 -10.88 -8.00
CA LEU A 21 -1.82 -9.67 -8.14
C LEU A 21 -1.98 -8.74 -6.92
N ARG A 22 -3.21 -8.54 -6.45
CA ARG A 22 -3.53 -7.77 -5.25
C ARG A 22 -2.82 -8.33 -4.01
N ILE A 23 -2.91 -9.66 -3.80
CA ILE A 23 -2.26 -10.32 -2.65
C ILE A 23 -0.74 -10.16 -2.75
N ALA A 24 -0.15 -10.34 -3.93
CA ALA A 24 1.29 -10.19 -4.12
C ALA A 24 1.77 -8.77 -3.78
N VAL A 25 1.08 -7.74 -4.27
CA VAL A 25 1.36 -6.34 -3.92
C VAL A 25 1.11 -6.08 -2.43
N GLY A 26 0.03 -6.63 -1.88
CA GLY A 26 -0.28 -6.53 -0.46
C GLY A 26 0.82 -7.12 0.42
N LEU A 27 1.36 -8.29 0.09
CA LEU A 27 2.49 -8.91 0.80
C LEU A 27 3.76 -8.05 0.73
N TRP A 28 4.01 -7.40 -0.41
CA TRP A 28 5.12 -6.47 -0.54
C TRP A 28 5.02 -5.32 0.47
N PHE A 29 3.84 -4.72 0.63
CA PHE A 29 3.61 -3.68 1.62
C PHE A 29 3.59 -4.22 3.06
N ALA A 30 2.96 -5.38 3.29
CA ALA A 30 2.83 -5.99 4.62
C ALA A 30 4.17 -6.32 5.27
N LYS A 31 5.23 -6.51 4.49
CA LYS A 31 6.60 -6.67 4.98
C LYS A 31 7.03 -5.52 5.91
N SER A 32 6.47 -4.30 5.73
CA SER A 32 6.75 -3.14 6.58
C SER A 32 6.36 -3.35 8.05
N ILE A 33 5.36 -4.20 8.31
CA ILE A 33 4.93 -4.55 9.67
C ILE A 33 6.12 -5.10 10.47
N PHE A 34 6.94 -5.95 9.86
CA PHE A 34 8.08 -6.56 10.52
C PHE A 34 9.35 -5.70 10.49
N THR A 35 9.43 -4.75 9.57
CA THR A 35 10.66 -3.96 9.37
C THR A 35 10.58 -2.55 9.92
N LYS A 36 9.37 -2.01 10.08
CA LYS A 36 9.15 -0.61 10.46
C LYS A 36 8.29 -0.44 11.71
N LEU A 37 7.57 -1.48 12.15
CA LEU A 37 6.74 -1.42 13.34
C LEU A 37 7.35 -2.23 14.48
N SER A 38 7.08 -1.77 15.71
CA SER A 38 7.40 -2.48 16.96
C SER A 38 6.31 -2.23 17.99
N VAL A 39 6.21 -3.13 18.95
CA VAL A 39 5.34 -2.94 20.13
C VAL A 39 6.19 -2.35 21.25
N THR A 40 5.82 -1.18 21.72
CA THR A 40 6.43 -0.51 22.87
C THR A 40 5.45 -0.45 24.02
N LEU A 41 5.94 -0.41 25.27
CA LEU A 41 5.09 -0.28 26.44
C LEU A 41 4.91 1.22 26.79
N ALA A 42 3.75 1.78 26.46
CA ALA A 42 3.39 3.11 26.95
C ALA A 42 3.13 3.03 28.46
N TRP A 43 3.66 3.99 29.19
CA TRP A 43 3.59 4.04 30.67
C TRP A 43 4.08 2.79 31.38
N GLY A 44 4.88 1.95 30.71
CA GLY A 44 5.47 0.74 31.28
C GLY A 44 4.55 -0.50 31.29
N PHE A 45 3.27 -0.38 30.95
CA PHE A 45 2.33 -1.51 31.01
C PHE A 45 1.39 -1.64 29.79
N LEU A 46 1.13 -0.57 29.04
CA LEU A 46 0.21 -0.62 27.91
C LEU A 46 0.97 -0.89 26.60
N PRO A 47 0.76 -2.06 25.94
CA PRO A 47 1.40 -2.33 24.66
C PRO A 47 0.78 -1.44 23.56
N VAL A 48 1.60 -0.60 22.94
CA VAL A 48 1.21 0.30 21.85
C VAL A 48 2.07 -0.02 20.63
N LEU A 49 1.43 -0.09 19.47
CA LEU A 49 2.11 -0.26 18.20
C LEU A 49 2.67 1.10 17.75
N THR A 50 3.96 1.15 17.48
CA THR A 50 4.65 2.38 17.04
C THR A 50 5.63 2.06 15.91
N ALA A 51 6.13 3.10 15.22
CA ALA A 51 7.30 2.90 14.37
C ALA A 51 8.49 2.45 15.21
N SER A 52 9.24 1.46 14.72
CA SER A 52 10.40 0.92 15.43
C SER A 52 11.51 1.98 15.56
N ASP A 53 12.27 1.93 16.66
CA ASP A 53 13.40 2.83 16.89
C ASP A 53 14.38 2.81 15.72
N ARG A 54 14.63 1.62 15.17
CA ARG A 54 15.45 1.49 13.96
C ARG A 54 14.91 2.32 12.81
N TRP A 55 13.59 2.28 12.55
CA TRP A 55 12.99 3.02 11.45
C TRP A 55 13.00 4.53 11.73
N LEU A 56 12.75 4.94 12.96
CA LEU A 56 12.82 6.34 13.38
C LEU A 56 14.21 6.95 13.13
N HIS A 57 15.29 6.19 13.36
CA HIS A 57 16.67 6.65 13.11
C HIS A 57 17.06 6.58 11.62
N VAL A 58 16.68 5.54 10.90
CA VAL A 58 17.10 5.31 9.51
C VAL A 58 16.36 6.20 8.52
N MET A 59 15.08 6.47 8.77
CA MET A 59 14.23 7.22 7.84
C MET A 59 14.77 8.63 7.51
N PRO A 60 15.12 9.49 8.48
CA PRO A 60 15.65 10.81 8.17
C PRO A 60 16.96 10.76 7.38
N ILE A 61 17.85 9.81 7.67
CA ILE A 61 19.10 9.61 6.94
C ILE A 61 18.83 9.26 5.47
N LEU A 62 17.91 8.32 5.24
CA LEU A 62 17.53 7.93 3.88
C LEU A 62 16.89 9.07 3.11
N VAL A 63 15.98 9.82 3.75
CA VAL A 63 15.30 10.95 3.12
C VAL A 63 16.29 12.04 2.74
N THR A 64 17.23 12.39 3.63
CA THR A 64 18.29 13.36 3.34
C THR A 64 19.14 12.91 2.14
N LYS A 65 19.59 11.66 2.15
CA LYS A 65 20.34 11.08 1.04
C LYS A 65 19.59 11.14 -0.29
N TYR A 66 18.26 10.87 -0.27
CA TYR A 66 17.45 10.93 -1.48
C TYR A 66 17.17 12.38 -1.93
N ALA A 67 17.14 13.32 -1.00
CA ALA A 67 16.94 14.72 -1.31
C ALA A 67 18.18 15.37 -1.93
N GLU A 68 19.38 15.09 -1.41
CA GLU A 68 20.64 15.75 -1.85
C GLU A 68 20.89 15.66 -3.36
N GLY A 69 20.60 14.51 -3.98
CA GLY A 69 20.78 14.32 -5.42
C GLY A 69 19.51 14.47 -6.27
N ASN A 70 18.38 14.85 -5.66
CA ASN A 70 17.10 14.85 -6.36
C ASN A 70 17.00 16.00 -7.37
N PRO A 71 16.82 15.73 -8.67
CA PRO A 71 16.72 16.75 -9.70
C PRO A 71 15.41 17.55 -9.65
N ILE A 72 14.39 17.02 -8.92
CA ILE A 72 13.07 17.66 -8.80
C ILE A 72 13.13 18.69 -7.67
N GLY A 73 13.44 19.96 -7.99
CA GLY A 73 13.72 21.02 -7.02
C GLY A 73 12.65 21.18 -5.95
N PHE A 74 11.38 21.32 -6.33
CA PHE A 74 10.29 21.49 -5.37
C PHE A 74 10.15 20.30 -4.41
N PHE A 75 10.37 19.08 -4.90
CA PHE A 75 10.27 17.89 -4.08
C PHE A 75 11.47 17.72 -3.15
N ARG A 76 12.67 18.10 -3.62
CA ARG A 76 13.87 18.17 -2.78
C ARG A 76 13.66 19.13 -1.60
N GLU A 77 13.14 20.33 -1.86
CA GLU A 77 12.82 21.31 -0.81
C GLU A 77 11.78 20.80 0.17
N PHE A 78 10.73 20.14 -0.32
CA PHE A 78 9.74 19.48 0.54
C PHE A 78 10.38 18.43 1.43
N LEU A 79 11.26 17.59 0.91
CA LEU A 79 11.95 16.57 1.71
C LEU A 79 12.83 17.22 2.79
N LEU A 80 13.66 18.21 2.43
CA LEU A 80 14.61 18.82 3.37
C LEU A 80 13.95 19.74 4.38
N ASN A 81 12.96 20.55 3.97
CA ASN A 81 12.38 21.58 4.79
C ASN A 81 11.11 21.15 5.53
N THR A 82 10.49 20.04 5.12
CA THR A 82 9.24 19.55 5.74
C THR A 82 9.40 18.14 6.31
N VAL A 83 9.87 17.19 5.52
CA VAL A 83 9.91 15.78 5.94
C VAL A 83 11.03 15.52 6.95
N VAL A 84 12.24 15.99 6.70
CA VAL A 84 13.40 15.76 7.59
C VAL A 84 13.18 16.39 8.97
N PRO A 85 12.77 17.67 9.13
CA PRO A 85 12.52 18.24 10.43
C PRO A 85 11.37 17.56 11.20
N ASN A 86 10.40 17.00 10.49
CA ASN A 86 9.26 16.29 11.06
C ASN A 86 9.36 14.76 10.88
N SER A 87 10.57 14.23 10.79
CA SER A 87 10.85 12.83 10.44
C SER A 87 10.12 11.82 11.32
N HIS A 88 9.93 12.11 12.61
CA HIS A 88 9.18 11.24 13.53
C HIS A 88 7.73 11.04 13.05
N VAL A 89 7.05 12.10 12.65
CA VAL A 89 5.65 12.02 12.15
C VAL A 89 5.60 11.26 10.83
N TYR A 90 6.50 11.57 9.89
CA TYR A 90 6.54 10.90 8.59
C TYR A 90 6.97 9.44 8.69
N ALA A 91 7.82 9.08 9.65
CA ALA A 91 8.16 7.68 9.93
C ALA A 91 6.95 6.89 10.42
N GLN A 92 6.13 7.46 11.31
CA GLN A 92 4.87 6.86 11.75
C GLN A 92 3.89 6.71 10.57
N LEU A 93 3.66 7.80 9.83
CA LEU A 93 2.74 7.80 8.68
C LEU A 93 3.12 6.76 7.62
N THR A 94 4.41 6.64 7.29
CA THR A 94 4.87 5.65 6.31
C THR A 94 4.76 4.23 6.85
N ALA A 95 5.14 3.97 8.11
CA ALA A 95 5.07 2.64 8.71
C ALA A 95 3.62 2.14 8.81
N PHE A 96 2.71 2.95 9.35
CA PHE A 96 1.29 2.60 9.45
C PHE A 96 0.58 2.61 8.09
N GLY A 97 0.91 3.55 7.22
CA GLY A 97 0.37 3.61 5.87
C GLY A 97 0.69 2.34 5.07
N GLU A 98 1.95 1.92 5.06
CA GLU A 98 2.34 0.67 4.39
C GLU A 98 1.68 -0.56 5.03
N ALA A 99 1.61 -0.63 6.35
CA ALA A 99 0.94 -1.72 7.04
C ALA A 99 -0.56 -1.79 6.70
N ALA A 100 -1.25 -0.66 6.71
CA ALA A 100 -2.67 -0.57 6.35
C ALA A 100 -2.90 -0.97 4.88
N VAL A 101 -2.07 -0.49 3.95
CA VAL A 101 -2.11 -0.90 2.54
C VAL A 101 -1.87 -2.40 2.41
N GLY A 102 -0.84 -2.92 3.07
CA GLY A 102 -0.49 -4.34 3.04
C GLY A 102 -1.64 -5.22 3.51
N LEU A 103 -2.18 -4.95 4.69
CA LEU A 103 -3.31 -5.71 5.25
C LEU A 103 -4.58 -5.55 4.41
N GLY A 104 -4.90 -4.33 4.00
CA GLY A 104 -6.08 -4.05 3.16
C GLY A 104 -6.03 -4.80 1.83
N LEU A 105 -4.87 -4.83 1.17
CA LEU A 105 -4.71 -5.55 -0.08
C LEU A 105 -4.63 -7.07 0.11
N VAL A 106 -3.95 -7.59 1.12
CA VAL A 106 -3.87 -9.04 1.37
C VAL A 106 -5.24 -9.61 1.65
N PHE A 107 -5.98 -9.04 2.60
CA PHE A 107 -7.30 -9.52 2.96
C PHE A 107 -8.41 -9.07 2.00
N GLY A 108 -8.13 -8.13 1.11
CA GLY A 108 -9.13 -7.54 0.22
C GLY A 108 -10.22 -6.81 0.99
N CYS A 109 -9.81 -6.06 2.01
CA CYS A 109 -10.67 -5.24 2.85
C CYS A 109 -10.45 -3.76 2.54
N CYS A 110 -11.50 -3.01 2.24
CA CYS A 110 -11.42 -1.63 1.79
C CYS A 110 -10.39 -1.45 0.67
N THR A 111 -10.39 -2.36 -0.30
CA THR A 111 -9.32 -2.53 -1.30
C THR A 111 -9.06 -1.26 -2.09
N THR A 112 -10.11 -0.53 -2.47
CA THR A 112 -9.98 0.74 -3.20
C THR A 112 -9.27 1.80 -2.37
N LEU A 113 -9.62 1.92 -1.08
CA LEU A 113 -8.95 2.85 -0.16
C LEU A 113 -7.47 2.46 0.05
N ALA A 114 -7.21 1.16 0.28
CA ALA A 114 -5.85 0.65 0.42
C ALA A 114 -5.01 0.93 -0.83
N ALA A 115 -5.56 0.70 -2.03
CA ALA A 115 -4.88 1.01 -3.29
C ALA A 115 -4.64 2.53 -3.47
N ALA A 116 -5.58 3.38 -3.06
CA ALA A 116 -5.41 4.84 -3.11
C ALA A 116 -4.29 5.32 -2.18
N ILE A 117 -4.27 4.86 -0.93
CA ILE A 117 -3.19 5.17 0.02
C ILE A 117 -1.85 4.65 -0.51
N GLY A 118 -1.82 3.41 -1.01
CA GLY A 118 -0.65 2.80 -1.63
C GLY A 118 -0.13 3.63 -2.80
N LEU A 119 -1.03 4.14 -3.65
CA LEU A 119 -0.68 5.00 -4.78
C LEU A 119 -0.01 6.30 -4.31
N VAL A 120 -0.55 6.95 -3.27
CA VAL A 120 0.06 8.15 -2.69
C VAL A 120 1.48 7.85 -2.17
N LEU A 121 1.66 6.75 -1.43
CA LEU A 121 2.97 6.34 -0.92
C LEU A 121 3.96 6.07 -2.06
N VAL A 122 3.55 5.29 -3.07
CA VAL A 122 4.44 4.91 -4.18
C VAL A 122 4.81 6.10 -5.06
N VAL A 123 3.88 7.03 -5.29
CA VAL A 123 4.19 8.28 -6.03
C VAL A 123 5.23 9.09 -5.26
N ASN A 124 5.07 9.25 -3.93
CA ASN A 124 6.08 9.94 -3.12
C ASN A 124 7.43 9.24 -3.15
N TYR A 125 7.46 7.91 -3.04
CA TYR A 125 8.72 7.15 -3.14
C TYR A 125 9.34 7.25 -4.53
N GLY A 126 8.52 7.19 -5.59
CA GLY A 126 8.98 7.38 -6.96
C GLY A 126 9.62 8.76 -7.15
N LEU A 127 8.98 9.83 -6.70
CA LEU A 127 9.53 11.18 -6.75
C LEU A 127 10.85 11.31 -5.97
N ALA A 128 11.01 10.53 -4.89
CA ALA A 128 12.25 10.54 -4.11
C ALA A 128 13.41 9.81 -4.79
N VAL A 129 13.17 8.68 -5.50
CA VAL A 129 14.28 7.78 -5.91
C VAL A 129 14.32 7.40 -7.38
N GLN A 130 13.33 7.75 -8.22
CA GLN A 130 13.29 7.35 -9.64
C GLN A 130 14.50 7.84 -10.45
N TRP A 131 15.13 8.92 -10.04
CA TRP A 131 16.29 9.50 -10.69
C TRP A 131 17.60 8.69 -10.47
N GLN A 132 17.61 7.79 -9.47
CA GLN A 132 18.79 6.99 -9.13
C GLN A 132 19.14 5.91 -10.17
N GLY A 133 18.19 5.55 -11.03
CA GLY A 133 18.42 4.61 -12.12
C GLY A 133 17.17 4.01 -12.71
N SER A 134 17.29 3.41 -13.89
CA SER A 134 16.18 2.83 -14.65
C SER A 134 15.44 1.72 -13.91
N ALA A 135 16.14 0.96 -13.06
CA ALA A 135 15.52 -0.08 -12.24
C ALA A 135 14.55 0.51 -11.21
N GLN A 136 14.94 1.59 -10.51
CA GLN A 136 14.07 2.30 -9.56
C GLN A 136 12.88 2.94 -10.29
N GLN A 137 13.13 3.56 -11.43
CA GLN A 137 12.08 4.16 -12.25
C GLN A 137 11.07 3.10 -12.71
N GLY A 138 11.54 2.01 -13.30
CA GLY A 138 10.67 0.93 -13.78
C GLY A 138 9.84 0.28 -12.67
N PHE A 139 10.45 0.03 -11.52
CA PHE A 139 9.75 -0.52 -10.35
C PHE A 139 8.57 0.36 -9.91
N HIS A 140 8.80 1.68 -9.76
CA HIS A 140 7.74 2.59 -9.33
C HIS A 140 6.65 2.75 -10.39
N TYR A 141 6.99 2.81 -11.68
CA TYR A 141 5.99 2.88 -12.75
C TYR A 141 5.10 1.64 -12.80
N MET A 142 5.69 0.45 -12.68
CA MET A 142 4.94 -0.80 -12.62
C MET A 142 4.01 -0.85 -11.42
N LEU A 143 4.49 -0.41 -10.26
CA LEU A 143 3.69 -0.44 -9.03
C LEU A 143 2.57 0.61 -9.06
N ILE A 144 2.82 1.82 -9.57
CA ILE A 144 1.81 2.86 -9.80
C ILE A 144 0.73 2.32 -10.74
N THR A 145 1.13 1.76 -11.90
CA THR A 145 0.18 1.20 -12.87
C THR A 145 -0.67 0.10 -12.25
N THR A 146 -0.06 -0.78 -11.48
CA THR A 146 -0.76 -1.87 -10.80
C THR A 146 -1.80 -1.33 -9.80
N LEU A 147 -1.46 -0.34 -9.00
CA LEU A 147 -2.37 0.27 -8.03
C LEU A 147 -3.52 1.03 -8.72
N VAL A 148 -3.24 1.72 -9.83
CA VAL A 148 -4.27 2.38 -10.65
C VAL A 148 -5.25 1.34 -11.23
N VAL A 149 -4.76 0.22 -11.73
CA VAL A 149 -5.61 -0.89 -12.20
C VAL A 149 -6.47 -1.44 -11.06
N MET A 150 -5.90 -1.62 -9.85
CA MET A 150 -6.67 -2.08 -8.69
C MET A 150 -7.77 -1.11 -8.28
N LEU A 151 -7.53 0.20 -8.37
CA LEU A 151 -8.54 1.24 -8.14
C LEU A 151 -9.71 1.12 -9.10
N GLY A 152 -9.43 0.96 -10.41
CA GLY A 152 -10.44 0.88 -11.45
C GLY A 152 -11.20 -0.45 -11.48
N ALA A 153 -10.49 -1.56 -11.27
CA ALA A 153 -11.00 -2.91 -11.46
C ALA A 153 -11.68 -3.52 -10.22
N ARG A 154 -11.77 -2.79 -9.10
CA ARG A 154 -12.38 -3.27 -7.85
C ARG A 154 -11.83 -4.64 -7.42
N ALA A 155 -10.53 -4.70 -7.24
CA ALA A 155 -9.78 -5.93 -7.01
C ALA A 155 -10.15 -6.73 -5.72
N GLY A 156 -10.98 -6.16 -4.85
CA GLY A 156 -11.47 -6.80 -3.62
C GLY A 156 -12.61 -7.80 -3.82
N ARG A 157 -13.18 -7.89 -5.03
CA ARG A 157 -14.37 -8.74 -5.28
C ARG A 157 -14.08 -10.24 -5.20
N ALA A 158 -12.97 -10.69 -5.79
CA ALA A 158 -12.58 -12.08 -5.74
C ALA A 158 -11.63 -12.31 -4.54
N TRP A 159 -11.88 -13.35 -3.76
CA TRP A 159 -11.09 -13.76 -2.60
C TRP A 159 -10.79 -12.63 -1.60
N GLY A 160 -11.73 -11.67 -1.45
CA GLY A 160 -11.58 -10.54 -0.56
C GLY A 160 -12.78 -10.39 0.37
N VAL A 161 -12.53 -9.75 1.53
CA VAL A 161 -13.56 -9.36 2.50
C VAL A 161 -14.62 -8.47 1.85
N ASP A 162 -14.22 -7.56 0.94
CA ASP A 162 -15.15 -6.67 0.22
C ASP A 162 -16.17 -7.46 -0.61
N GLY A 163 -15.72 -8.53 -1.29
CA GLY A 163 -16.60 -9.43 -2.06
C GLY A 163 -17.54 -10.22 -1.16
N TRP A 164 -17.02 -10.74 -0.04
CA TRP A 164 -17.82 -11.46 0.95
C TRP A 164 -18.91 -10.59 1.58
N VAL A 165 -18.54 -9.37 2.02
CA VAL A 165 -19.48 -8.40 2.60
C VAL A 165 -20.59 -8.06 1.61
N ARG A 166 -20.25 -7.82 0.34
CA ARG A 166 -21.24 -7.52 -0.70
C ARG A 166 -22.21 -8.67 -0.95
N ALA A 167 -21.74 -9.91 -0.90
CA ALA A 167 -22.57 -11.10 -1.10
C ALA A 167 -23.50 -11.39 0.08
N HIS A 168 -23.04 -11.18 1.33
CA HIS A 168 -23.79 -11.62 2.54
C HIS A 168 -24.42 -10.47 3.32
N ARG A 169 -23.97 -9.22 3.14
CA ARG A 169 -24.45 -8.03 3.86
C ARG A 169 -24.65 -6.82 2.93
N PRO A 170 -25.51 -6.92 1.90
CA PRO A 170 -25.67 -5.85 0.89
C PRO A 170 -26.21 -4.53 1.48
N GLY A 171 -26.88 -4.58 2.64
CA GLY A 171 -27.36 -3.39 3.35
C GLY A 171 -26.31 -2.66 4.18
N TRP A 172 -25.15 -3.24 4.38
CA TRP A 172 -24.10 -2.66 5.21
C TRP A 172 -23.47 -1.44 4.51
N TRP A 173 -23.08 -0.42 5.28
CA TRP A 173 -22.50 0.81 4.73
C TRP A 173 -21.23 0.54 3.89
N LEU A 174 -20.39 -0.44 4.28
CA LEU A 174 -19.21 -0.87 3.51
C LEU A 174 -19.56 -1.42 2.13
N ALA A 175 -20.71 -2.07 1.97
CA ALA A 175 -21.18 -2.55 0.67
C ALA A 175 -21.69 -1.40 -0.22
N ARG A 176 -22.18 -0.30 0.39
CA ARG A 176 -22.70 0.88 -0.32
C ARG A 176 -21.60 1.87 -0.70
N VAL A 177 -20.60 2.04 0.16
CA VAL A 177 -19.47 2.91 -0.12
C VAL A 177 -18.56 2.19 -1.12
N ARG A 178 -18.22 2.86 -2.22
CA ARG A 178 -17.34 2.31 -3.28
C ARG A 178 -15.89 2.14 -2.83
N LEU A 179 -15.65 1.73 -1.58
CA LEU A 179 -14.32 1.51 -0.99
C LEU A 179 -13.79 0.09 -1.24
N GLY A 180 -14.63 -0.81 -1.77
CA GLY A 180 -14.28 -2.17 -2.13
C GLY A 180 -14.77 -2.62 -3.50
#